data_c5efc6696a5eef82f8165dd251ef22f2
#
_entry.id   c5efc6696a5eef82f8165dd251ef22f2
#
_cell.length_a   1.000
_cell.length_b   1.000
_cell.length_c   1.000
_cell.angle_alpha   90.00
_cell.angle_beta   90.00
_cell.angle_gamma   90.00
#
_symmetry.space_group_name_H-M   'P 1'
#
loop_
_entity.id
_entity.type
_entity.pdbx_description
1 polymer ?
#
loop_
_entity_poly.entity_id
_entity_poly.type
_entity_poly.pdbx_seq_one_letter_code
_entity_poly.pdbx_strand_id
1 'polypeptide(L)'
;GGKTPRLMRNLTIQDITVTRANYGILRQGFHNRMDGVKITNCRFSDLQGDAIEWNVAINDSNILISDHVIERINCTNGNVNWGIGIGLAGSTYDNTYPDELAVKNFVVANITGTDCRQLVHVENGKHFIIRNITARNITPDFSKKAGIDNATVAIYGCDNFVIDNIDMENSAGMLIGYGVIKGRYLSIP
;
A
#
# COMPACT_ATOMS: atom_id res chain seq x y z
N GLY A 1 -6.41 26.56 16.43
CA GLY A 1 -5.11 26.62 15.81
C GLY A 1 -4.66 25.24 15.39
N GLY A 2 -4.59 25.00 14.05
CA GLY A 2 -4.08 23.76 13.51
C GLY A 2 -2.61 23.57 13.93
N LYS A 3 -2.29 22.39 14.44
CA LYS A 3 -0.90 22.07 14.74
C LYS A 3 -0.14 21.88 13.44
N THR A 4 0.94 22.60 13.23
CA THR A 4 1.84 22.37 12.11
C THR A 4 2.35 20.94 12.15
N PRO A 5 2.26 20.17 11.03
CA PRO A 5 2.78 18.80 11.02
C PRO A 5 4.26 18.77 11.40
N ARG A 6 4.62 17.85 12.28
CA ARG A 6 6.03 17.64 12.62
C ARG A 6 6.71 16.88 11.48
N LEU A 7 7.89 17.31 11.10
CA LEU A 7 8.69 16.63 10.12
C LEU A 7 9.58 15.58 10.79
N MET A 8 9.40 14.33 10.39
CA MET A 8 10.27 13.19 10.72
C MET A 8 11.14 12.87 9.51
N ARG A 9 12.42 12.66 9.71
CA ARG A 9 13.39 12.42 8.63
C ARG A 9 14.21 11.16 8.85
N ASN A 10 14.64 10.58 7.73
CA ASN A 10 15.66 9.52 7.70
C ASN A 10 15.30 8.31 8.56
N LEU A 11 14.05 7.85 8.45
CA LEU A 11 13.62 6.60 9.07
C LEU A 11 14.16 5.41 8.27
N THR A 12 14.82 4.48 8.94
CA THR A 12 15.20 3.19 8.37
C THR A 12 14.60 2.07 9.19
N ILE A 13 13.90 1.17 8.51
CA ILE A 13 13.36 -0.09 9.04
C ILE A 13 13.90 -1.18 8.13
N GLN A 14 14.68 -2.11 8.66
CA GLN A 14 15.28 -3.17 7.86
C GLN A 14 15.46 -4.47 8.63
N ASP A 15 15.54 -5.58 7.90
CA ASP A 15 15.84 -6.90 8.45
C ASP A 15 14.83 -7.35 9.52
N ILE A 16 13.55 -6.98 9.35
CA ILE A 16 12.47 -7.28 10.29
C ILE A 16 11.66 -8.48 9.79
N THR A 17 11.36 -9.39 10.68
CA THR A 17 10.37 -10.44 10.46
C THR A 17 9.18 -10.24 11.39
N VAL A 18 7.99 -10.14 10.79
CA VAL A 18 6.72 -10.05 11.54
C VAL A 18 5.83 -11.20 11.13
N THR A 19 5.35 -11.95 12.10
CA THR A 19 4.44 -13.08 11.87
C THR A 19 3.35 -13.13 12.92
N ARG A 20 2.13 -13.51 12.51
CA ARG A 20 0.96 -13.66 13.39
C ARG A 20 0.64 -12.39 14.17
N ALA A 21 0.58 -11.27 13.47
CA ALA A 21 0.25 -9.95 14.01
C ALA A 21 -0.95 -9.33 13.27
N ASN A 22 -1.46 -8.23 13.78
CA ASN A 22 -2.49 -7.47 13.06
C ASN A 22 -1.90 -6.72 11.87
N TYR A 23 -0.82 -5.98 12.09
CA TYR A 23 -0.08 -5.27 11.05
C TYR A 23 1.40 -5.63 11.12
N GLY A 24 2.06 -5.54 9.98
CA GLY A 24 3.52 -5.58 9.97
C GLY A 24 4.10 -4.24 10.37
N ILE A 25 3.92 -3.23 9.54
CA ILE A 25 4.32 -1.84 9.78
C ILE A 25 3.12 -0.94 9.52
N LEU A 26 2.73 -0.16 10.50
CA LEU A 26 1.63 0.80 10.38
C LEU A 26 2.14 2.22 10.63
N ARG A 27 2.08 3.05 9.60
CA ARG A 27 2.20 4.49 9.71
C ARG A 27 0.81 5.09 9.76
N GLN A 28 0.48 5.77 10.81
CA GLN A 28 -0.82 6.39 10.99
C GLN A 28 -0.70 7.76 11.69
N GLY A 29 -1.58 8.67 11.34
CA GLY A 29 -1.73 9.95 12.05
C GLY A 29 -1.54 11.19 11.18
N PHE A 30 -2.31 12.22 11.52
CA PHE A 30 -2.48 13.45 10.72
C PHE A 30 -1.46 14.55 11.04
N HIS A 31 -0.48 14.30 11.90
CA HIS A 31 0.37 15.38 12.43
C HIS A 31 1.86 15.19 12.13
N ASN A 32 2.20 14.17 11.38
CA ASN A 32 3.59 13.89 11.04
C ASN A 32 3.74 13.80 9.53
N ARG A 33 4.67 14.56 8.98
CA ARG A 33 5.18 14.39 7.64
C ARG A 33 6.46 13.56 7.69
N MET A 34 6.61 12.64 6.76
CA MET A 34 7.79 11.78 6.65
C MET A 34 8.60 12.18 5.42
N ASP A 35 9.91 12.28 5.57
CA ASP A 35 10.83 12.58 4.48
C ASP A 35 12.10 11.74 4.60
N GLY A 36 12.38 10.94 3.58
CA GLY A 36 13.48 9.99 3.62
C GLY A 36 13.14 8.75 4.48
N VAL A 37 12.35 7.85 3.92
CA VAL A 37 11.97 6.57 4.56
C VAL A 37 12.58 5.42 3.77
N LYS A 38 13.19 4.48 4.45
CA LYS A 38 13.71 3.25 3.89
C LYS A 38 13.16 2.07 4.67
N ILE A 39 12.38 1.21 3.99
CA ILE A 39 11.88 -0.06 4.53
C ILE A 39 12.40 -1.16 3.61
N THR A 40 13.31 -2.00 4.10
CA THR A 40 13.99 -2.96 3.24
C THR A 40 14.23 -4.30 3.92
N ASN A 41 14.26 -5.36 3.09
CA ASN A 41 14.61 -6.71 3.52
C ASN A 41 13.78 -7.21 4.70
N CYS A 42 12.46 -7.07 4.60
CA CYS A 42 11.55 -7.52 5.65
C CYS A 42 10.71 -8.70 5.18
N ARG A 43 10.29 -9.53 6.12
CA ARG A 43 9.37 -10.63 5.89
C ARG A 43 8.12 -10.47 6.72
N PHE A 44 6.97 -10.58 6.09
CA PHE A 44 5.66 -10.48 6.70
C PHE A 44 4.86 -11.74 6.39
N SER A 45 4.31 -12.41 7.40
CA SER A 45 3.51 -13.60 7.18
C SER A 45 2.42 -13.80 8.22
N ASP A 46 1.33 -14.42 7.78
CA ASP A 46 0.21 -14.79 8.65
C ASP A 46 -0.39 -13.56 9.41
N LEU A 47 -0.53 -12.45 8.71
CA LEU A 47 -1.09 -11.24 9.29
C LEU A 47 -2.61 -11.20 9.12
N GLN A 48 -3.30 -10.64 10.11
CA GLN A 48 -4.73 -10.39 10.07
C GLN A 48 -5.09 -9.01 9.50
N GLY A 49 -4.11 -8.18 9.29
CA GLY A 49 -4.18 -6.88 8.66
C GLY A 49 -3.08 -6.73 7.61
N ASP A 50 -2.85 -5.52 7.16
CA ASP A 50 -1.93 -5.25 6.07
C ASP A 50 -0.47 -5.41 6.49
N ALA A 51 0.41 -5.78 5.54
CA ALA A 51 1.82 -5.98 5.88
C ALA A 51 2.55 -4.64 6.08
N ILE A 52 2.39 -3.72 5.15
CA ILE A 52 2.85 -2.34 5.30
C ILE A 52 1.67 -1.43 4.97
N GLU A 53 1.19 -0.69 5.96
CA GLU A 53 0.14 0.29 5.78
C GLU A 53 0.70 1.69 6.07
N TRP A 54 0.87 2.47 5.01
CA TRP A 54 1.28 3.86 5.05
C TRP A 54 0.05 4.74 4.89
N ASN A 55 -0.69 4.92 5.97
CA ASN A 55 -2.01 5.54 5.94
C ASN A 55 -1.94 7.03 6.30
N VAL A 56 -2.77 7.81 5.63
CA VAL A 56 -2.90 9.26 5.87
C VAL A 56 -1.55 9.99 5.71
N ALA A 57 -0.92 9.81 4.56
CA ALA A 57 0.25 10.58 4.20
C ALA A 57 -0.03 12.09 4.22
N ILE A 58 0.94 12.87 4.62
CA ILE A 58 0.89 14.33 4.61
C ILE A 58 2.09 14.83 3.84
N ASN A 59 2.02 14.76 2.52
CA ASN A 59 3.12 15.14 1.65
C ASN A 59 4.41 14.34 1.96
N ASP A 60 4.22 13.09 2.35
CA ASP A 60 5.34 12.18 2.65
C ASP A 60 6.14 11.93 1.37
N SER A 61 7.45 11.90 1.47
CA SER A 61 8.31 11.88 0.30
C SER A 61 9.60 11.11 0.50
N ASN A 62 10.25 10.77 -0.63
CA ASN A 62 11.53 10.09 -0.66
C ASN A 62 11.49 8.75 0.08
N ILE A 63 10.59 7.86 -0.38
CA ILE A 63 10.32 6.58 0.26
C ILE A 63 10.85 5.45 -0.61
N LEU A 64 11.62 4.55 -0.02
CA LEU A 64 12.02 3.28 -0.61
C LEU A 64 11.42 2.13 0.18
N ILE A 65 10.63 1.29 -0.49
CA ILE A 65 10.10 0.03 0.03
C ILE A 65 10.60 -1.07 -0.90
N SER A 66 11.52 -1.92 -0.45
CA SER A 66 12.09 -2.93 -1.32
C SER A 66 12.52 -4.21 -0.62
N ASP A 67 12.65 -5.27 -1.44
CA ASP A 67 13.23 -6.54 -1.03
C ASP A 67 12.39 -7.22 0.07
N HIS A 68 11.08 -7.34 -0.16
CA HIS A 68 10.16 -7.95 0.80
C HIS A 68 9.60 -9.28 0.33
N VAL A 69 9.37 -10.14 1.29
CA VAL A 69 8.53 -11.35 1.15
C VAL A 69 7.27 -11.15 2.01
N ILE A 70 6.11 -11.23 1.36
CA ILE A 70 4.79 -10.99 1.96
C ILE A 70 3.92 -12.21 1.68
N GLU A 71 3.48 -12.89 2.72
CA GLU A 71 2.76 -14.14 2.59
C GLU A 71 1.55 -14.22 3.54
N ARG A 72 0.41 -14.67 3.03
CA ARG A 72 -0.78 -14.95 3.83
C ARG A 72 -1.28 -13.75 4.64
N ILE A 73 -1.62 -12.70 3.93
CA ILE A 73 -2.30 -11.52 4.50
C ILE A 73 -3.80 -11.80 4.48
N ASN A 74 -4.34 -12.31 5.56
CA ASN A 74 -5.70 -12.79 5.60
C ASN A 74 -6.59 -11.99 6.58
N CYS A 75 -7.39 -11.11 6.03
CA CYS A 75 -8.30 -10.21 6.74
C CYS A 75 -9.75 -10.71 6.77
N THR A 76 -9.99 -12.02 6.69
CA THR A 76 -11.36 -12.57 6.65
C THR A 76 -12.09 -12.57 7.98
N ASN A 77 -11.42 -12.35 9.11
CA ASN A 77 -11.98 -12.47 10.46
C ASN A 77 -12.62 -11.19 11.00
N GLY A 78 -13.21 -10.36 10.13
CA GLY A 78 -14.05 -9.25 10.57
C GLY A 78 -13.33 -7.98 11.00
N ASN A 79 -12.03 -7.90 10.81
CA ASN A 79 -11.26 -6.69 11.03
C ASN A 79 -11.47 -5.68 9.89
N VAL A 80 -11.29 -4.41 10.18
CA VAL A 80 -11.37 -3.29 9.22
C VAL A 80 -10.20 -3.24 8.22
N ASN A 81 -9.35 -4.22 8.25
CA ASN A 81 -8.16 -4.31 7.42
C ASN A 81 -8.49 -4.76 6.00
N TRP A 82 -7.70 -4.36 5.04
CA TRP A 82 -8.05 -4.44 3.63
C TRP A 82 -7.49 -5.67 2.94
N GLY A 83 -6.54 -6.36 3.56
CA GLY A 83 -5.85 -7.50 2.96
C GLY A 83 -4.79 -7.07 1.96
N ILE A 84 -4.08 -6.00 2.26
CA ILE A 84 -3.08 -5.38 1.40
C ILE A 84 -1.68 -5.80 1.83
N GLY A 85 -0.83 -6.12 0.88
CA GLY A 85 0.58 -6.30 1.12
C GLY A 85 1.25 -4.96 1.46
N ILE A 86 1.28 -4.03 0.52
CA ILE A 86 1.87 -2.70 0.69
C ILE A 86 0.85 -1.65 0.27
N GLY A 87 0.40 -0.85 1.22
CA GLY A 87 -0.52 0.27 1.00
C GLY A 87 0.15 1.61 1.26
N LEU A 88 0.06 2.53 0.30
CA LEU A 88 0.50 3.91 0.39
C LEU A 88 -0.69 4.83 0.10
N ALA A 89 -1.30 5.38 1.13
CA ALA A 89 -2.51 6.17 1.01
C ALA A 89 -2.30 7.65 1.37
N GLY A 90 -2.42 8.49 0.37
CA GLY A 90 -2.43 9.95 0.48
C GLY A 90 -3.79 10.56 0.18
N SER A 91 -4.87 9.91 0.59
CA SER A 91 -6.23 10.37 0.40
C SER A 91 -6.88 10.85 1.68
N THR A 92 -7.95 11.61 1.54
CA THR A 92 -8.85 11.90 2.66
C THR A 92 -9.84 10.76 2.87
N TYR A 93 -10.52 10.74 4.01
CA TYR A 93 -11.63 9.81 4.24
C TYR A 93 -12.80 9.99 3.25
N ASP A 94 -12.88 11.13 2.60
CA ASP A 94 -13.86 11.40 1.54
C ASP A 94 -13.36 10.99 0.15
N ASN A 95 -12.20 10.34 0.08
CA ASN A 95 -11.53 9.93 -1.15
C ASN A 95 -11.27 11.06 -2.13
N THR A 96 -10.91 12.20 -1.62
CA THR A 96 -10.30 13.26 -2.39
C THR A 96 -8.78 13.10 -2.34
N TYR A 97 -8.10 13.63 -3.33
CA TYR A 97 -6.65 13.47 -3.51
C TYR A 97 -5.94 14.84 -3.53
N PRO A 98 -5.98 15.59 -2.43
CA PRO A 98 -5.34 16.90 -2.38
C PRO A 98 -3.82 16.76 -2.36
N ASP A 99 -3.13 17.71 -2.97
CA ASP A 99 -1.67 17.71 -3.11
C ASP A 99 -0.93 17.65 -1.77
N GLU A 100 -1.48 18.26 -0.76
CA GLU A 100 -0.91 18.27 0.59
C GLU A 100 -0.93 16.91 1.30
N LEU A 101 -1.70 15.95 0.79
CA LEU A 101 -1.75 14.58 1.30
C LEU A 101 -1.01 13.59 0.41
N ALA A 102 -0.47 14.00 -0.72
CA ALA A 102 0.18 13.09 -1.66
C ALA A 102 1.39 12.37 -1.07
N VAL A 103 1.59 11.14 -1.51
CA VAL A 103 2.85 10.40 -1.32
C VAL A 103 3.71 10.65 -2.55
N LYS A 104 4.95 11.15 -2.37
CA LYS A 104 5.78 11.63 -3.49
C LYS A 104 7.16 10.99 -3.52
N ASN A 105 7.70 10.87 -4.74
CA ASN A 105 9.08 10.42 -4.96
C ASN A 105 9.37 9.11 -4.25
N PHE A 106 8.66 8.05 -4.60
CA PHE A 106 8.85 6.76 -3.95
C PHE A 106 9.11 5.63 -4.94
N VAL A 107 9.71 4.58 -4.42
CA VAL A 107 9.95 3.32 -5.14
C VAL A 107 9.44 2.16 -4.32
N VAL A 108 8.65 1.28 -4.96
CA VAL A 108 8.30 -0.05 -4.45
C VAL A 108 8.93 -1.06 -5.40
N ALA A 109 9.85 -1.88 -4.91
CA ALA A 109 10.61 -2.77 -5.78
C ALA A 109 10.98 -4.11 -5.14
N ASN A 110 11.15 -5.16 -5.98
CA ASN A 110 11.63 -6.46 -5.55
C ASN A 110 10.72 -7.08 -4.47
N ILE A 111 9.43 -7.15 -4.77
CA ILE A 111 8.43 -7.70 -3.84
C ILE A 111 7.99 -9.07 -4.34
N THR A 112 8.08 -10.04 -3.47
CA THR A 112 7.41 -11.34 -3.66
C THR A 112 6.22 -11.41 -2.72
N GLY A 113 5.02 -11.54 -3.29
CA GLY A 113 3.79 -11.58 -2.51
C GLY A 113 2.89 -12.75 -2.87
N THR A 114 2.35 -13.42 -1.85
CA THR A 114 1.38 -14.49 -2.01
C THR A 114 0.22 -14.35 -1.04
N ASP A 115 -0.95 -14.83 -1.44
CA ASP A 115 -2.12 -14.96 -0.57
C ASP A 115 -2.51 -13.62 0.09
N CYS A 116 -2.84 -12.65 -0.72
CA CYS A 116 -3.44 -11.40 -0.26
C CYS A 116 -4.49 -10.90 -1.27
N ARG A 117 -5.26 -9.90 -0.90
CA ARG A 117 -6.27 -9.32 -1.77
C ARG A 117 -5.71 -8.31 -2.76
N GLN A 118 -4.81 -7.47 -2.28
CA GLN A 118 -4.02 -6.56 -3.11
C GLN A 118 -2.56 -6.65 -2.66
N LEU A 119 -1.63 -6.72 -3.60
CA LEU A 119 -0.22 -6.77 -3.22
C LEU A 119 0.37 -5.38 -3.06
N VAL A 120 0.11 -4.48 -4.00
CA VAL A 120 0.52 -3.08 -3.89
C VAL A 120 -0.69 -2.17 -4.14
N HIS A 121 -0.93 -1.25 -3.23
CA HIS A 121 -2.03 -0.29 -3.28
C HIS A 121 -1.50 1.13 -3.10
N VAL A 122 -1.82 2.03 -4.01
CA VAL A 122 -1.40 3.43 -3.95
C VAL A 122 -2.57 4.37 -4.19
N GLU A 123 -2.76 5.32 -3.29
CA GLU A 123 -3.69 6.43 -3.46
C GLU A 123 -2.94 7.76 -3.42
N ASN A 124 -3.23 8.63 -4.39
CA ASN A 124 -2.63 9.96 -4.49
C ASN A 124 -1.09 9.93 -4.52
N GLY A 125 -0.56 8.96 -5.25
CA GLY A 125 0.89 8.84 -5.46
C GLY A 125 1.36 9.75 -6.60
N LYS A 126 2.53 10.37 -6.45
CA LYS A 126 3.13 11.23 -7.47
C LYS A 126 4.61 10.95 -7.63
N HIS A 127 5.06 10.84 -8.88
CA HIS A 127 6.46 10.60 -9.23
C HIS A 127 7.01 9.33 -8.58
N PHE A 128 6.49 8.17 -8.96
CA PHE A 128 6.89 6.91 -8.35
C PHE A 128 7.13 5.77 -9.35
N ILE A 129 7.78 4.75 -8.86
CA ILE A 129 8.07 3.52 -9.61
C ILE A 129 7.63 2.32 -8.78
N ILE A 130 6.89 1.40 -9.42
CA ILE A 130 6.61 0.06 -8.90
C ILE A 130 7.25 -0.91 -9.88
N ARG A 131 8.17 -1.77 -9.40
CA ARG A 131 8.88 -2.70 -10.30
C ARG A 131 9.32 -3.98 -9.64
N ASN A 132 9.55 -5.00 -10.48
CA ASN A 132 10.02 -6.32 -10.06
C ASN A 132 9.11 -6.92 -8.99
N ILE A 133 7.84 -7.08 -9.33
CA ILE A 133 6.82 -7.64 -8.45
C ILE A 133 6.53 -9.08 -8.90
N THR A 134 6.66 -10.03 -8.00
CA THR A 134 6.23 -11.41 -8.21
C THR A 134 5.01 -11.67 -7.35
N ALA A 135 3.87 -11.94 -7.98
CA ALA A 135 2.59 -12.10 -7.32
C ALA A 135 2.00 -13.49 -7.58
N ARG A 136 1.57 -14.15 -6.53
CA ARG A 136 0.93 -15.45 -6.60
C ARG A 136 -0.33 -15.45 -5.72
N ASN A 137 -1.44 -15.94 -6.29
CA ASN A 137 -2.70 -16.11 -5.58
C ASN A 137 -3.22 -14.80 -4.94
N ILE A 138 -3.22 -13.73 -5.73
CA ILE A 138 -3.81 -12.45 -5.31
C ILE A 138 -5.29 -12.46 -5.68
N THR A 139 -6.15 -12.75 -4.69
CA THR A 139 -7.58 -13.03 -4.92
C THR A 139 -8.47 -12.33 -3.89
N PRO A 140 -9.79 -12.21 -4.15
CA PRO A 140 -10.70 -11.57 -3.22
C PRO A 140 -10.91 -12.35 -1.90
N ASP A 141 -10.47 -13.59 -1.83
CA ASP A 141 -10.75 -14.49 -0.72
C ASP A 141 -10.09 -14.07 0.60
N PHE A 142 -9.06 -13.25 0.51
CA PHE A 142 -8.25 -12.82 1.67
C PHE A 142 -8.79 -11.59 2.41
N SER A 143 -9.91 -11.04 1.97
CA SER A 143 -10.61 -9.99 2.71
C SER A 143 -12.10 -10.00 2.43
N LYS A 144 -12.92 -9.84 3.46
CA LYS A 144 -14.38 -9.70 3.33
C LYS A 144 -14.84 -8.25 3.34
N LYS A 145 -13.95 -7.30 3.32
CA LYS A 145 -14.33 -5.89 3.31
C LYS A 145 -15.06 -5.55 2.01
N ALA A 146 -16.29 -5.08 2.13
CA ALA A 146 -17.08 -4.64 1.00
C ALA A 146 -16.44 -3.41 0.32
N GLY A 147 -16.53 -3.37 -1.01
CA GLY A 147 -16.13 -2.20 -1.77
C GLY A 147 -14.62 -2.05 -2.02
N ILE A 148 -13.85 -3.11 -1.80
CA ILE A 148 -12.45 -3.18 -2.24
C ILE A 148 -12.33 -4.11 -3.42
N ASP A 149 -11.69 -3.64 -4.47
CA ASP A 149 -11.29 -4.48 -5.59
C ASP A 149 -10.09 -5.35 -5.22
N ASN A 150 -9.96 -6.48 -5.87
CA ASN A 150 -8.74 -7.27 -5.81
C ASN A 150 -7.84 -6.89 -6.98
N ALA A 151 -6.55 -6.73 -6.71
CA ALA A 151 -5.56 -6.40 -7.73
C ALA A 151 -4.15 -6.78 -7.28
N THR A 152 -3.29 -7.13 -8.23
CA THR A 152 -1.86 -7.22 -7.92
C THR A 152 -1.28 -5.85 -7.65
N VAL A 153 -1.59 -4.87 -8.49
CA VAL A 153 -1.26 -3.47 -8.28
C VAL A 153 -2.51 -2.63 -8.50
N ALA A 154 -2.93 -1.88 -7.50
CA ALA A 154 -4.04 -0.95 -7.57
C ALA A 154 -3.54 0.47 -7.33
N ILE A 155 -3.87 1.39 -8.25
CA ILE A 155 -3.51 2.80 -8.12
C ILE A 155 -4.73 3.68 -8.35
N TYR A 156 -4.92 4.69 -7.50
CA TYR A 156 -6.06 5.60 -7.52
C TYR A 156 -5.61 7.04 -7.41
N GLY A 157 -6.05 7.89 -8.34
CA GLY A 157 -5.72 9.31 -8.32
C GLY A 157 -4.22 9.62 -8.35
N CYS A 158 -3.47 8.80 -9.07
CA CYS A 158 -2.01 8.89 -9.15
C CYS A 158 -1.56 9.64 -10.40
N ASP A 159 -0.34 10.18 -10.35
CA ASP A 159 0.26 10.97 -11.41
C ASP A 159 1.77 10.70 -11.56
N ASN A 160 2.28 10.72 -12.79
CA ASN A 160 3.69 10.53 -13.13
C ASN A 160 4.30 9.26 -12.51
N PHE A 161 3.89 8.11 -12.98
CA PHE A 161 4.36 6.83 -12.45
C PHE A 161 4.81 5.86 -13.54
N VAL A 162 5.64 4.90 -13.13
CA VAL A 162 6.05 3.76 -13.94
C VAL A 162 5.72 2.48 -13.19
N ILE A 163 5.09 1.53 -13.88
CA ILE A 163 4.91 0.16 -13.41
C ILE A 163 5.62 -0.75 -14.40
N ASP A 164 6.58 -1.53 -13.92
CA ASP A 164 7.47 -2.31 -14.76
C ASP A 164 7.78 -3.68 -14.15
N ASN A 165 7.92 -4.69 -15.01
CA ASN A 165 8.31 -6.04 -14.65
C ASN A 165 7.44 -6.66 -13.54
N ILE A 166 6.17 -6.91 -13.85
CA ILE A 166 5.20 -7.54 -12.95
C ILE A 166 4.93 -8.97 -13.46
N ASP A 167 5.28 -9.96 -12.65
CA ASP A 167 5.01 -11.38 -12.88
C ASP A 167 3.85 -11.85 -12.00
N MET A 168 2.78 -12.30 -12.63
CA MET A 168 1.53 -12.67 -11.97
C MET A 168 1.09 -14.08 -12.34
N GLU A 169 0.74 -14.88 -11.33
CA GLU A 169 0.12 -16.19 -11.55
C GLU A 169 -1.04 -16.39 -10.55
N ASN A 170 -2.16 -16.88 -11.07
CA ASN A 170 -3.41 -17.05 -10.30
C ASN A 170 -3.77 -15.79 -9.49
N SER A 171 -3.64 -14.64 -10.12
CA SER A 171 -3.74 -13.34 -9.44
C SER A 171 -4.58 -12.38 -10.26
N ALA A 172 -5.27 -11.48 -9.57
CA ALA A 172 -5.93 -10.36 -10.21
C ALA A 172 -4.90 -9.44 -10.89
N GLY A 173 -5.29 -8.84 -11.98
CA GLY A 173 -4.45 -7.95 -12.75
C GLY A 173 -4.12 -6.63 -12.08
N MET A 174 -3.87 -5.61 -12.88
CA MET A 174 -3.66 -4.24 -12.41
C MET A 174 -4.96 -3.45 -12.49
N LEU A 175 -5.19 -2.62 -11.49
CA LEU A 175 -6.27 -1.65 -11.45
C LEU A 175 -5.70 -0.24 -11.48
N ILE A 176 -6.07 0.53 -12.49
CA ILE A 176 -5.67 1.93 -12.63
C ILE A 176 -6.93 2.76 -12.67
N GLY A 177 -7.14 3.61 -11.68
CA GLY A 177 -8.38 4.35 -11.56
C GLY A 177 -8.21 5.76 -11.00
N TYR A 178 -9.26 6.56 -11.23
CA TYR A 178 -9.47 7.83 -10.58
C TYR A 178 -10.83 7.79 -9.91
N GLY A 179 -10.90 8.01 -8.62
CA GLY A 179 -12.18 8.08 -7.91
C GLY A 179 -12.22 7.37 -6.58
N VAL A 180 -13.40 7.20 -6.10
CA VAL A 180 -13.77 6.98 -4.72
C VAL A 180 -13.76 5.51 -4.35
N ILE A 181 -13.06 5.15 -3.29
CA ILE A 181 -13.05 3.80 -2.72
C ILE A 181 -14.22 3.56 -1.75
N LYS A 182 -15.22 4.40 -1.72
CA LYS A 182 -16.42 4.15 -0.91
C LYS A 182 -17.41 3.22 -1.62
N GLY A 183 -17.12 1.94 -1.58
CA GLY A 183 -18.10 0.90 -1.95
C GLY A 183 -18.60 0.96 -3.39
N ARG A 184 -17.89 1.60 -4.28
CA ARG A 184 -18.17 1.60 -5.70
C ARG A 184 -16.97 1.09 -6.46
N TYR A 185 -17.19 0.04 -7.15
CA TYR A 185 -16.22 -0.47 -8.12
C TYR A 185 -16.05 0.58 -9.22
N LEU A 186 -14.83 0.99 -9.47
CA LEU A 186 -14.49 1.52 -10.76
C LEU A 186 -14.51 0.32 -11.71
N SER A 187 -15.62 0.09 -12.36
CA SER A 187 -15.62 -0.79 -13.53
C SER A 187 -14.74 -0.11 -14.56
N ILE A 188 -13.59 -0.68 -14.80
CA ILE A 188 -12.84 -0.37 -16.03
C ILE A 188 -13.63 -0.99 -17.17
N PRO A 189 -14.04 -0.23 -18.19
CA PRO A 189 -14.76 -0.78 -19.34
C PRO A 189 -13.93 -1.81 -20.09
#